data_083c350f8fdd23448d1aec08fa266a7c
#
_entry.id   083c350f8fdd23448d1aec08fa266a7c
#
_cell.length_a   1.000
_cell.length_b   1.000
_cell.length_c   1.000
_cell.angle_alpha   90.00
_cell.angle_beta   90.00
_cell.angle_gamma   90.00
#
_symmetry.space_group_name_H-M   'P 1'
#
loop_
_entity.id
_entity.type
_entity.pdbx_description
1 polymer ?
#
loop_
_entity_poly.entity_id
_entity_poly.type
_entity_poly.pdbx_seq_one_letter_code
_entity_poly.pdbx_strand_id
1 'polypeptide(L)'
;MTLPSTFPPTRIGIVAIGRNEGERLMRCLRALEGSGARVVYVDSASTDGSAARARDWGAEVVDLDMTRPFTAARARNAGLAALIGGEPGDVELVQFVDGDCELDPAWLGTATAFLDAHADVAVVCGRRRERFPEASVYNRLCDMEWDTPVGEAAACGGDALMRAAAVRAAGGFSDTLTAGEEPELCARLRAAGWRVWRIDAEMTRHDAAMLRFGQWWWRAVRGGFGYAQAGDATATLPQPLYRAEVRRAAFWAGVLPFVAVVLAMLIHPAFLLLPVAAFAAQVVRMALRGGRPRGMAWRHAFFTMLAKVPELQGVIRYRRARQATSAITYK
;
A
#
# COMPACT_ATOMS: atom_id res chain seq x y z
N MET A 1 -11.57 -0.32 36.70
CA MET A 1 -11.29 1.09 37.00
C MET A 1 -10.35 1.55 35.90
N THR A 2 -10.87 2.11 34.81
CA THR A 2 -10.12 2.64 33.68
C THR A 2 -9.46 3.95 34.13
N LEU A 3 -8.14 4.05 34.01
CA LEU A 3 -7.42 5.30 34.22
C LEU A 3 -7.94 6.34 33.20
N PRO A 4 -8.20 7.59 33.63
CA PRO A 4 -8.62 8.63 32.72
C PRO A 4 -7.54 8.85 31.64
N SER A 5 -7.97 9.02 30.38
CA SER A 5 -7.08 9.39 29.28
C SER A 5 -6.33 10.68 29.64
N THR A 6 -5.00 10.65 29.57
CA THR A 6 -4.15 11.82 29.86
C THR A 6 -4.13 12.82 28.70
N PHE A 7 -4.79 12.50 27.59
CA PHE A 7 -4.84 13.34 26.39
C PHE A 7 -6.19 14.05 26.28
N PRO A 8 -6.22 15.33 25.85
CA PRO A 8 -7.48 16.01 25.57
C PRO A 8 -8.25 15.30 24.44
N PRO A 9 -9.58 15.34 24.46
CA PRO A 9 -10.38 14.79 23.40
C PRO A 9 -10.02 15.50 22.08
N THR A 10 -9.66 14.72 21.06
CA THR A 10 -9.30 15.23 19.75
C THR A 10 -10.04 14.45 18.69
N ARG A 11 -10.64 15.18 17.75
CA ARG A 11 -11.41 14.60 16.65
C ARG A 11 -10.57 13.70 15.74
N ILE A 12 -9.25 13.97 15.65
CA ILE A 12 -8.32 13.27 14.75
C ILE A 12 -7.30 12.50 15.56
N GLY A 13 -7.17 11.20 15.30
CA GLY A 13 -6.05 10.39 15.72
C GLY A 13 -5.13 10.06 14.56
N ILE A 14 -3.85 9.87 14.83
CA ILE A 14 -2.85 9.47 13.83
C ILE A 14 -2.22 8.14 14.26
N VAL A 15 -2.22 7.17 13.36
CA VAL A 15 -1.50 5.91 13.51
C VAL A 15 -0.30 5.91 12.56
N ALA A 16 0.88 6.04 13.13
CA ALA A 16 2.14 5.84 12.41
C ALA A 16 2.64 4.41 12.67
N ILE A 17 3.09 3.71 11.63
CA ILE A 17 3.64 2.36 11.78
C ILE A 17 5.06 2.30 11.22
N GLY A 18 5.96 1.54 11.84
CA GLY A 18 7.32 1.44 11.32
C GLY A 18 8.16 0.33 11.97
N ARG A 19 9.31 0.11 11.34
CA ARG A 19 10.35 -0.78 11.86
C ARG A 19 11.72 -0.32 11.37
N ASN A 20 12.60 0.08 12.29
CA ASN A 20 13.95 0.53 11.97
C ASN A 20 13.96 1.74 11.00
N GLU A 21 13.08 2.72 11.25
CA GLU A 21 12.96 3.90 10.39
C GLU A 21 13.97 5.01 10.74
N GLY A 22 14.51 5.01 11.95
CA GLY A 22 15.56 5.93 12.36
C GLY A 22 15.20 7.41 12.13
N GLU A 23 16.00 8.12 11.31
CA GLU A 23 15.73 9.54 10.99
C GLU A 23 14.49 9.74 10.12
N ARG A 24 14.03 8.72 9.38
CA ARG A 24 12.78 8.82 8.61
C ARG A 24 11.59 8.98 9.55
N LEU A 25 11.52 8.16 10.62
CA LEU A 25 10.51 8.30 11.65
C LEU A 25 10.53 9.69 12.30
N MET A 26 11.70 10.22 12.60
CA MET A 26 11.78 11.56 13.22
C MET A 26 11.29 12.66 12.28
N ARG A 27 11.51 12.52 10.97
CA ARG A 27 10.90 13.44 9.97
C ARG A 27 9.37 13.27 9.91
N CYS A 28 8.89 12.02 9.94
CA CYS A 28 7.46 11.73 10.02
C CYS A 28 6.83 12.43 11.23
N LEU A 29 7.36 12.20 12.43
CA LEU A 29 6.82 12.77 13.67
C LEU A 29 6.88 14.30 13.69
N ARG A 30 7.98 14.92 13.23
CA ARG A 30 8.07 16.39 13.11
C ARG A 30 7.03 16.97 12.16
N ALA A 31 6.69 16.27 11.08
CA ALA A 31 5.64 16.68 10.16
C ALA A 31 4.23 16.65 10.80
N LEU A 32 4.08 16.00 11.95
CA LEU A 32 2.83 15.95 12.73
C LEU A 32 2.77 17.01 13.84
N GLU A 33 3.84 17.75 14.08
CA GLU A 33 3.87 18.83 15.07
C GLU A 33 2.82 19.90 14.78
N GLY A 34 2.13 20.35 15.81
CA GLY A 34 1.07 21.36 15.69
C GLY A 34 -0.24 20.87 15.07
N SER A 35 -0.36 19.59 14.72
CA SER A 35 -1.61 19.01 14.18
C SER A 35 -2.76 18.98 15.19
N GLY A 36 -2.47 19.05 16.49
CA GLY A 36 -3.44 18.85 17.56
C GLY A 36 -4.02 17.44 17.65
N ALA A 37 -3.50 16.50 16.87
CA ALA A 37 -3.97 15.12 16.82
C ALA A 37 -3.26 14.27 17.90
N ARG A 38 -3.97 13.25 18.41
CA ARG A 38 -3.35 12.21 19.22
C ARG A 38 -2.55 11.27 18.33
N VAL A 39 -1.24 11.10 18.58
CA VAL A 39 -0.33 10.31 17.74
C VAL A 39 0.02 9.01 18.46
N VAL A 40 -0.28 7.89 17.81
CA VAL A 40 0.15 6.55 18.20
C VAL A 40 1.18 6.04 17.20
N TYR A 41 2.38 5.72 17.66
CA TYR A 41 3.39 5.04 16.87
C TYR A 41 3.40 3.55 17.22
N VAL A 42 3.21 2.68 16.24
CA VAL A 42 3.31 1.23 16.43
C VAL A 42 4.66 0.74 15.97
N ASP A 43 5.47 0.32 16.93
CA ASP A 43 6.81 -0.21 16.67
C ASP A 43 6.76 -1.72 16.42
N SER A 44 7.34 -2.15 15.31
CA SER A 44 7.37 -3.56 14.91
C SER A 44 8.72 -4.22 15.23
N ALA A 45 9.15 -4.12 16.50
CA ALA A 45 10.43 -4.61 17.05
C ALA A 45 11.65 -3.95 16.38
N SER A 46 11.71 -2.63 16.42
CA SER A 46 12.89 -1.87 16.02
C SER A 46 14.08 -2.11 16.96
N THR A 47 15.28 -2.12 16.39
CA THR A 47 16.55 -2.29 17.08
C THR A 47 17.46 -1.06 17.01
N ASP A 48 16.99 0.00 16.32
CA ASP A 48 17.73 1.24 16.04
C ASP A 48 17.38 2.40 16.97
N GLY A 49 16.58 2.14 18.01
CA GLY A 49 16.13 3.15 18.96
C GLY A 49 14.90 3.95 18.52
N SER A 50 14.26 3.59 17.38
CA SER A 50 13.07 4.28 16.86
C SER A 50 11.96 4.40 17.91
N ALA A 51 11.64 3.32 18.64
CA ALA A 51 10.60 3.33 19.67
C ALA A 51 10.90 4.30 20.84
N ALA A 52 12.15 4.34 21.33
CA ALA A 52 12.55 5.28 22.39
C ALA A 52 12.43 6.74 21.92
N ARG A 53 12.93 7.05 20.71
CA ARG A 53 12.85 8.38 20.13
C ARG A 53 11.42 8.85 19.89
N ALA A 54 10.51 7.93 19.54
CA ALA A 54 9.09 8.26 19.39
C ALA A 54 8.45 8.62 20.75
N ARG A 55 8.80 7.90 21.84
CA ARG A 55 8.37 8.24 23.21
C ARG A 55 8.90 9.60 23.66
N ASP A 56 10.19 9.86 23.42
CA ASP A 56 10.83 11.15 23.75
C ASP A 56 10.20 12.32 23.00
N TRP A 57 9.71 12.09 21.77
CA TRP A 57 8.96 13.08 21.00
C TRP A 57 7.55 13.34 21.56
N GLY A 58 7.00 12.41 22.33
CA GLY A 58 5.66 12.51 22.94
C GLY A 58 4.58 11.68 22.26
N ALA A 59 4.93 10.77 21.35
CA ALA A 59 3.98 9.82 20.80
C ALA A 59 3.63 8.72 21.83
N GLU A 60 2.38 8.27 21.82
CA GLU A 60 2.02 7.01 22.44
C GLU A 60 2.62 5.86 21.63
N VAL A 61 3.45 5.02 22.25
CA VAL A 61 4.13 3.94 21.54
C VAL A 61 3.53 2.60 21.93
N VAL A 62 3.08 1.87 20.91
CA VAL A 62 2.61 0.49 21.01
C VAL A 62 3.68 -0.44 20.48
N ASP A 63 4.24 -1.28 21.33
CA ASP A 63 5.16 -2.34 20.90
C ASP A 63 4.33 -3.51 20.34
N LEU A 64 4.46 -3.79 19.03
CA LEU A 64 3.68 -4.84 18.37
C LEU A 64 4.08 -6.22 18.88
N ASP A 65 3.12 -7.05 19.24
CA ASP A 65 3.36 -8.45 19.61
C ASP A 65 3.98 -9.24 18.44
N MET A 66 5.25 -9.62 18.59
CA MET A 66 6.03 -10.34 17.59
C MET A 66 6.02 -11.86 17.78
N THR A 67 5.23 -12.40 18.70
CA THR A 67 4.98 -13.86 18.79
C THR A 67 4.19 -14.36 17.59
N ARG A 68 3.49 -13.47 16.88
CA ARG A 68 2.82 -13.67 15.60
C ARG A 68 3.60 -12.98 14.48
N PRO A 69 3.59 -13.52 13.24
CA PRO A 69 4.25 -12.88 12.11
C PRO A 69 3.83 -11.41 11.92
N PHE A 70 4.79 -10.55 11.62
CA PHE A 70 4.53 -9.14 11.29
C PHE A 70 3.69 -9.00 10.03
N THR A 71 2.70 -8.11 10.10
CA THR A 71 2.03 -7.52 8.93
C THR A 71 1.74 -6.04 9.21
N ALA A 72 1.70 -5.19 8.18
CA ALA A 72 1.30 -3.79 8.30
C ALA A 72 -0.16 -3.67 8.79
N ALA A 73 -1.02 -4.61 8.39
CA ALA A 73 -2.40 -4.72 8.87
C ALA A 73 -2.47 -4.82 10.40
N ARG A 74 -1.68 -5.73 11.00
CA ARG A 74 -1.63 -5.88 12.46
C ARG A 74 -1.14 -4.63 13.16
N ALA A 75 -0.12 -3.98 12.61
CA ALA A 75 0.38 -2.74 13.18
C ALA A 75 -0.68 -1.62 13.12
N ARG A 76 -1.34 -1.44 11.98
CA ARG A 76 -2.42 -0.45 11.86
C ARG A 76 -3.61 -0.75 12.78
N ASN A 77 -4.00 -2.02 12.92
CA ASN A 77 -5.06 -2.43 13.84
C ASN A 77 -4.67 -2.18 15.30
N ALA A 78 -3.42 -2.46 15.71
CA ALA A 78 -2.94 -2.19 17.05
C ALA A 78 -2.98 -0.68 17.39
N GLY A 79 -2.53 0.16 16.44
CA GLY A 79 -2.61 1.61 16.59
C GLY A 79 -4.05 2.13 16.62
N LEU A 80 -4.91 1.60 15.75
CA LEU A 80 -6.34 1.93 15.78
C LEU A 80 -6.97 1.56 17.12
N ALA A 81 -6.70 0.37 17.65
CA ALA A 81 -7.22 -0.08 18.93
C ALA A 81 -6.76 0.83 20.09
N ALA A 82 -5.51 1.27 20.08
CA ALA A 82 -5.00 2.22 21.07
C ALA A 82 -5.71 3.57 21.01
N LEU A 83 -5.96 4.09 19.79
CA LEU A 83 -6.66 5.37 19.59
C LEU A 83 -8.12 5.33 20.05
N ILE A 84 -8.84 4.22 19.80
CA ILE A 84 -10.29 4.13 20.03
C ILE A 84 -10.66 3.25 21.22
N GLY A 85 -9.67 2.71 21.94
CA GLY A 85 -9.86 1.87 23.14
C GLY A 85 -10.24 2.65 24.39
N GLY A 86 -10.29 4.00 24.33
CA GLY A 86 -10.81 4.90 25.36
C GLY A 86 -12.33 5.05 25.31
N GLU A 87 -12.85 6.19 25.79
CA GLU A 87 -14.28 6.48 25.73
C GLU A 87 -14.79 6.52 24.28
N PRO A 88 -15.98 5.95 23.99
CA PRO A 88 -16.56 6.00 22.65
C PRO A 88 -16.80 7.44 22.22
N GLY A 89 -16.16 7.87 21.10
CA GLY A 89 -16.38 9.18 20.49
C GLY A 89 -15.17 10.12 20.50
N ASP A 90 -14.09 9.80 21.22
CA ASP A 90 -12.92 10.69 21.32
C ASP A 90 -12.20 10.87 19.96
N VAL A 91 -12.21 9.89 19.07
CA VAL A 91 -11.59 9.95 17.73
C VAL A 91 -12.58 9.57 16.66
N GLU A 92 -12.96 10.54 15.82
CA GLU A 92 -13.86 10.34 14.68
C GLU A 92 -13.13 9.95 13.42
N LEU A 93 -11.95 10.52 13.21
CA LEU A 93 -11.13 10.37 12.02
C LEU A 93 -9.74 9.82 12.39
N VAL A 94 -9.26 8.87 11.63
CA VAL A 94 -7.93 8.28 11.82
C VAL A 94 -7.09 8.48 10.56
N GLN A 95 -5.97 9.17 10.70
CA GLN A 95 -4.93 9.23 9.68
C GLN A 95 -3.98 8.04 9.88
N PHE A 96 -3.91 7.16 8.90
CA PHE A 96 -2.84 6.17 8.82
C PHE A 96 -1.67 6.77 8.03
N VAL A 97 -0.44 6.52 8.48
CA VAL A 97 0.77 6.98 7.84
C VAL A 97 1.91 5.99 8.07
N ASP A 98 2.72 5.74 7.04
CA ASP A 98 3.93 4.92 7.19
C ASP A 98 5.04 5.78 7.84
N GLY A 99 5.87 5.20 8.71
CA GLY A 99 6.90 5.92 9.47
C GLY A 99 8.04 6.51 8.65
N ASP A 100 8.08 6.23 7.35
CA ASP A 100 8.97 6.83 6.36
C ASP A 100 8.31 7.92 5.48
N CYS A 101 7.08 8.33 5.85
CA CYS A 101 6.29 9.34 5.18
C CYS A 101 6.21 10.63 5.99
N GLU A 102 6.29 11.78 5.34
CA GLU A 102 6.11 13.11 5.92
C GLU A 102 4.77 13.68 5.46
N LEU A 103 3.86 13.92 6.39
CA LEU A 103 2.54 14.48 6.08
C LEU A 103 2.67 15.95 5.65
N ASP A 104 1.92 16.35 4.62
CA ASP A 104 1.85 17.76 4.23
C ASP A 104 1.10 18.57 5.30
N PRO A 105 1.58 19.74 5.72
CA PRO A 105 0.96 20.54 6.77
C PRO A 105 -0.50 20.93 6.51
N ALA A 106 -0.89 21.09 5.25
CA ALA A 106 -2.26 21.44 4.87
C ALA A 106 -3.20 20.23 4.78
N TRP A 107 -2.64 19.01 4.79
CA TRP A 107 -3.39 17.79 4.47
C TRP A 107 -4.57 17.54 5.42
N LEU A 108 -4.33 17.48 6.73
CA LEU A 108 -5.38 17.11 7.69
C LEU A 108 -6.57 18.07 7.62
N GLY A 109 -6.32 19.37 7.50
CA GLY A 109 -7.38 20.37 7.35
C GLY A 109 -8.19 20.16 6.08
N THR A 110 -7.50 19.98 4.95
CA THR A 110 -8.14 19.79 3.63
C THR A 110 -8.94 18.48 3.58
N ALA A 111 -8.36 17.38 4.07
CA ALA A 111 -8.99 16.07 4.08
C ALA A 111 -10.19 16.00 5.03
N THR A 112 -10.10 16.65 6.20
CA THR A 112 -11.20 16.74 7.16
C THR A 112 -12.36 17.53 6.58
N ALA A 113 -12.11 18.71 6.00
CA ALA A 113 -13.14 19.52 5.36
C ALA A 113 -13.85 18.75 4.21
N PHE A 114 -13.07 17.96 3.45
CA PHE A 114 -13.65 17.12 2.41
C PHE A 114 -14.57 16.03 2.99
N LEU A 115 -14.15 15.32 4.02
CA LEU A 115 -14.99 14.31 4.68
C LEU A 115 -16.25 14.94 5.31
N ASP A 116 -16.15 16.13 5.90
CA ASP A 116 -17.29 16.84 6.47
C ASP A 116 -18.35 17.18 5.42
N ALA A 117 -17.90 17.53 4.22
CA ALA A 117 -18.79 17.84 3.10
C ALA A 117 -19.36 16.58 2.39
N HIS A 118 -18.78 15.38 2.63
CA HIS A 118 -19.12 14.15 1.92
C HIS A 118 -19.38 13.01 2.90
N ALA A 119 -20.58 12.93 3.46
CA ALA A 119 -20.92 11.94 4.48
C ALA A 119 -20.89 10.48 3.99
N ASP A 120 -20.97 10.26 2.70
CA ASP A 120 -20.92 8.96 2.01
C ASP A 120 -19.48 8.47 1.74
N VAL A 121 -18.46 9.31 1.99
CA VAL A 121 -17.05 8.95 1.82
C VAL A 121 -16.47 8.47 3.16
N ALA A 122 -15.95 7.23 3.19
CA ALA A 122 -15.28 6.67 4.36
C ALA A 122 -13.77 6.93 4.39
N VAL A 123 -13.15 7.05 3.22
CA VAL A 123 -11.70 7.14 3.05
C VAL A 123 -11.35 8.24 2.07
N VAL A 124 -10.48 9.14 2.46
CA VAL A 124 -9.89 10.15 1.59
C VAL A 124 -8.36 10.01 1.57
N CYS A 125 -7.79 10.06 0.38
CA CYS A 125 -6.35 10.13 0.15
C CYS A 125 -6.02 11.29 -0.80
N GLY A 126 -4.75 11.67 -0.82
CA GLY A 126 -4.21 12.74 -1.65
C GLY A 126 -3.04 12.28 -2.51
N ARG A 127 -2.24 13.23 -2.97
CA ARG A 127 -1.02 12.98 -3.72
C ARG A 127 0.09 12.50 -2.75
N ARG A 128 0.55 11.27 -2.92
CA ARG A 128 1.79 10.77 -2.32
C ARG A 128 2.93 11.05 -3.30
N ARG A 129 4.00 11.70 -2.85
CA ARG A 129 5.19 11.98 -3.66
C ARG A 129 6.40 11.21 -3.18
N GLU A 130 7.24 10.81 -4.10
CA GLU A 130 8.59 10.37 -3.77
C GLU A 130 9.44 11.58 -3.36
N ARG A 131 10.14 11.47 -2.23
CA ARG A 131 11.00 12.54 -1.70
C ARG A 131 12.21 12.83 -2.59
N PHE A 132 12.81 11.79 -3.15
CA PHE A 132 14.01 11.85 -3.97
C PHE A 132 13.81 11.20 -5.34
N PRO A 133 12.89 11.71 -6.18
CA PRO A 133 12.54 11.06 -7.44
C PRO A 133 13.70 10.99 -8.41
N GLU A 134 14.68 11.92 -8.32
CA GLU A 134 15.85 11.95 -9.20
C GLU A 134 16.99 11.03 -8.74
N ALA A 135 16.92 10.47 -7.52
CA ALA A 135 17.98 9.60 -6.98
C ALA A 135 18.11 8.29 -7.76
N SER A 136 17.04 7.82 -8.40
CA SER A 136 17.06 6.63 -9.26
C SER A 136 15.86 6.58 -10.20
N VAL A 137 15.97 5.75 -11.25
CA VAL A 137 14.83 5.44 -12.12
C VAL A 137 13.69 4.77 -11.32
N TYR A 138 14.01 4.01 -10.28
CA TYR A 138 13.03 3.28 -9.49
C TYR A 138 12.23 4.21 -8.58
N ASN A 139 12.87 5.20 -7.95
CA ASN A 139 12.19 6.25 -7.19
C ASN A 139 11.26 7.05 -8.10
N ARG A 140 11.72 7.40 -9.29
CA ARG A 140 10.89 8.08 -10.28
C ARG A 140 9.68 7.25 -10.71
N LEU A 141 9.84 5.94 -10.86
CA LEU A 141 8.73 5.03 -11.16
C LEU A 141 7.72 4.95 -10.01
N CYS A 142 8.18 4.94 -8.76
CA CYS A 142 7.30 5.03 -7.60
C CYS A 142 6.50 6.32 -7.58
N ASP A 143 7.15 7.47 -7.78
CA ASP A 143 6.46 8.78 -7.84
C ASP A 143 5.35 8.79 -8.90
N MET A 144 5.62 8.20 -10.07
CA MET A 144 4.64 8.07 -11.15
C MET A 144 3.49 7.09 -10.83
N GLU A 145 3.79 5.99 -10.15
CA GLU A 145 2.80 5.00 -9.72
C GLU A 145 1.81 5.57 -8.69
N TRP A 146 2.31 6.43 -7.80
CA TRP A 146 1.51 7.07 -6.75
C TRP A 146 0.71 8.28 -7.26
N ASP A 147 0.93 8.73 -8.49
CA ASP A 147 0.13 9.77 -9.13
C ASP A 147 -1.14 9.16 -9.74
N THR A 148 -2.06 8.81 -8.87
CA THR A 148 -3.35 8.22 -9.26
C THR A 148 -4.34 9.30 -9.68
N PRO A 149 -5.37 8.97 -10.47
CA PRO A 149 -6.41 9.93 -10.87
C PRO A 149 -7.16 10.51 -9.67
N VAL A 150 -7.48 11.80 -9.74
CA VAL A 150 -8.37 12.48 -8.79
C VAL A 150 -9.80 12.02 -9.01
N GLY A 151 -10.56 11.84 -7.93
CA GLY A 151 -11.96 11.41 -7.96
C GLY A 151 -12.19 10.14 -7.15
N GLU A 152 -13.25 9.43 -7.47
CA GLU A 152 -13.58 8.17 -6.83
C GLU A 152 -12.53 7.12 -7.15
N ALA A 153 -12.01 6.47 -6.10
CA ALA A 153 -10.90 5.53 -6.19
C ALA A 153 -11.30 4.12 -5.71
N ALA A 154 -10.64 3.12 -6.26
CA ALA A 154 -10.82 1.74 -5.80
C ALA A 154 -10.09 1.47 -4.48
N ALA A 155 -8.99 2.18 -4.21
CA ALA A 155 -8.14 2.04 -3.02
C ALA A 155 -7.36 3.33 -2.77
N CYS A 156 -6.81 3.47 -1.56
CA CYS A 156 -6.11 4.69 -1.12
C CYS A 156 -4.59 4.55 -1.05
N GLY A 157 -4.05 3.35 -0.86
CA GLY A 157 -2.65 3.14 -0.47
C GLY A 157 -2.46 3.21 1.05
N GLY A 158 -1.19 3.16 1.52
CA GLY A 158 -0.83 3.06 2.95
C GLY A 158 -1.17 4.29 3.78
N ASP A 159 -1.20 5.48 3.16
CA ASP A 159 -1.53 6.73 3.83
C ASP A 159 -2.94 7.18 3.43
N ALA A 160 -3.79 7.45 4.40
CA ALA A 160 -5.13 7.97 4.16
C ALA A 160 -5.79 8.45 5.46
N LEU A 161 -6.70 9.42 5.36
CA LEU A 161 -7.60 9.80 6.44
C LEU A 161 -8.92 9.02 6.28
N MET A 162 -9.34 8.34 7.34
CA MET A 162 -10.48 7.42 7.33
C MET A 162 -11.44 7.72 8.48
N ARG A 163 -12.75 7.47 8.26
CA ARG A 163 -13.73 7.46 9.35
C ARG A 163 -13.49 6.26 10.26
N ALA A 164 -13.17 6.49 11.53
CA ALA A 164 -12.92 5.44 12.51
C ALA A 164 -14.09 4.47 12.63
N ALA A 165 -15.32 4.98 12.63
CA ALA A 165 -16.54 4.18 12.71
C ALA A 165 -16.69 3.23 11.49
N ALA A 166 -16.39 3.69 10.28
CA ALA A 166 -16.47 2.86 9.07
C ALA A 166 -15.41 1.76 9.09
N VAL A 167 -14.16 2.09 9.47
CA VAL A 167 -13.07 1.10 9.58
C VAL A 167 -13.41 0.04 10.63
N ARG A 168 -13.94 0.45 11.80
CA ARG A 168 -14.39 -0.48 12.84
C ARG A 168 -15.52 -1.38 12.37
N ALA A 169 -16.55 -0.81 11.76
CA ALA A 169 -17.70 -1.57 11.25
C ALA A 169 -17.29 -2.59 10.19
N ALA A 170 -16.25 -2.29 9.41
CA ALA A 170 -15.65 -3.21 8.46
C ALA A 170 -14.74 -4.27 9.13
N GLY A 171 -14.49 -4.21 10.45
CA GLY A 171 -13.62 -5.15 11.17
C GLY A 171 -12.13 -4.83 11.09
N GLY A 172 -11.75 -3.59 10.72
CA GLY A 172 -10.34 -3.18 10.59
C GLY A 172 -9.64 -3.77 9.37
N PHE A 173 -8.32 -3.72 9.37
CA PHE A 173 -7.47 -4.35 8.35
C PHE A 173 -7.42 -5.88 8.55
N SER A 174 -7.32 -6.63 7.48
CA SER A 174 -7.20 -8.10 7.57
C SER A 174 -5.79 -8.51 8.03
N ASP A 175 -5.66 -8.99 9.27
CA ASP A 175 -4.39 -9.42 9.89
C ASP A 175 -3.65 -10.51 9.09
N THR A 176 -4.37 -11.26 8.27
CA THR A 176 -3.83 -12.38 7.50
C THR A 176 -3.13 -11.94 6.21
N LEU A 177 -3.33 -10.69 5.79
CA LEU A 177 -2.71 -10.17 4.58
C LEU A 177 -1.28 -9.68 4.85
N THR A 178 -0.36 -10.18 4.05
CA THR A 178 1.04 -9.76 4.08
C THR A 178 1.26 -8.50 3.24
N ALA A 179 0.41 -8.27 2.24
CA ALA A 179 0.40 -7.11 1.36
C ALA A 179 -0.97 -6.93 0.73
N GLY A 180 -1.36 -5.68 0.46
CA GLY A 180 -2.65 -5.34 -0.16
C GLY A 180 -3.80 -5.24 0.84
N GLU A 181 -3.49 -5.00 2.11
CA GLU A 181 -4.44 -4.85 3.22
C GLU A 181 -5.31 -3.60 3.08
N GLU A 182 -4.77 -2.47 2.57
CA GLU A 182 -5.55 -1.25 2.36
C GLU A 182 -6.53 -1.40 1.17
N PRO A 183 -6.12 -1.91 -0.01
CA PRO A 183 -7.07 -2.18 -1.08
C PRO A 183 -8.16 -3.17 -0.68
N GLU A 184 -7.82 -4.17 0.13
CA GLU A 184 -8.79 -5.14 0.65
C GLU A 184 -9.81 -4.49 1.58
N LEU A 185 -9.35 -3.67 2.54
CA LEU A 185 -10.24 -2.88 3.40
C LEU A 185 -11.13 -1.94 2.56
N CYS A 186 -10.55 -1.22 1.60
CA CYS A 186 -11.31 -0.35 0.69
C CYS A 186 -12.36 -1.13 -0.12
N ALA A 187 -12.07 -2.37 -0.53
CA ALA A 187 -13.05 -3.21 -1.22
C ALA A 187 -14.22 -3.61 -0.31
N ARG A 188 -13.98 -3.95 0.98
CA ARG A 188 -15.03 -4.21 1.97
C ARG A 188 -15.86 -2.96 2.27
N LEU A 189 -15.22 -1.82 2.43
CA LEU A 189 -15.91 -0.54 2.64
C LEU A 189 -16.83 -0.21 1.45
N ARG A 190 -16.34 -0.36 0.20
CA ARG A 190 -17.16 -0.15 -1.00
C ARG A 190 -18.31 -1.15 -1.10
N ALA A 191 -18.10 -2.41 -0.74
CA ALA A 191 -19.16 -3.41 -0.70
C ALA A 191 -20.23 -3.10 0.36
N ALA A 192 -19.87 -2.36 1.43
CA ALA A 192 -20.79 -1.84 2.44
C ALA A 192 -21.45 -0.50 2.05
N GLY A 193 -21.23 0.00 0.83
CA GLY A 193 -21.85 1.22 0.30
C GLY A 193 -21.05 2.50 0.52
N TRP A 194 -19.87 2.43 1.13
CA TRP A 194 -18.99 3.58 1.28
C TRP A 194 -18.22 3.90 0.01
N ARG A 195 -17.84 5.18 -0.14
CA ARG A 195 -16.93 5.63 -1.21
C ARG A 195 -15.52 5.84 -0.67
N VAL A 196 -14.55 5.64 -1.54
CA VAL A 196 -13.13 5.98 -1.36
C VAL A 196 -12.80 7.09 -2.35
N TRP A 197 -12.12 8.15 -1.91
CA TRP A 197 -11.89 9.31 -2.76
C TRP A 197 -10.45 9.78 -2.72
N ARG A 198 -9.90 10.09 -3.90
CA ARG A 198 -8.61 10.78 -4.04
C ARG A 198 -8.87 12.23 -4.39
N ILE A 199 -8.49 13.16 -3.48
CA ILE A 199 -8.62 14.60 -3.70
C ILE A 199 -7.36 15.19 -4.34
N ASP A 200 -7.49 16.32 -5.01
CA ASP A 200 -6.36 17.05 -5.60
C ASP A 200 -5.66 17.91 -4.53
N ALA A 201 -4.95 17.22 -3.64
CA ALA A 201 -4.17 17.84 -2.56
C ALA A 201 -2.90 17.03 -2.32
N GLU A 202 -1.80 17.71 -1.95
CA GLU A 202 -0.60 17.06 -1.48
C GLU A 202 -0.90 16.37 -0.13
N MET A 203 -0.48 15.11 0.02
CA MET A 203 -0.75 14.34 1.24
C MET A 203 0.53 13.97 1.97
N THR A 204 1.41 13.22 1.31
CA THR A 204 2.64 12.73 1.93
C THR A 204 3.84 12.79 0.98
N ARG A 205 5.03 12.96 1.57
CA ARG A 205 6.31 12.72 0.91
C ARG A 205 6.93 11.45 1.49
N HIS A 206 7.12 10.46 0.66
CA HIS A 206 7.63 9.15 1.03
C HIS A 206 9.07 8.97 0.57
N ASP A 207 9.92 8.41 1.40
CA ASP A 207 11.31 8.07 1.08
C ASP A 207 11.41 6.59 0.74
N ALA A 208 11.13 6.23 -0.52
CA ALA A 208 11.19 4.82 -0.96
C ALA A 208 12.58 4.22 -0.89
N ALA A 209 13.64 5.04 -0.89
CA ALA A 209 15.06 4.64 -0.84
C ALA A 209 15.40 3.49 -1.81
N MET A 210 14.75 3.46 -2.98
CA MET A 210 14.89 2.38 -3.95
C MET A 210 15.97 2.72 -4.97
N LEU A 211 17.23 2.37 -4.65
CA LEU A 211 18.40 2.78 -5.43
C LEU A 211 18.94 1.67 -6.33
N ARG A 212 18.50 0.42 -6.16
CA ARG A 212 19.04 -0.75 -6.84
C ARG A 212 17.96 -1.57 -7.53
N PHE A 213 18.30 -2.17 -8.68
CA PHE A 213 17.40 -3.07 -9.42
C PHE A 213 16.81 -4.18 -8.55
N GLY A 214 17.59 -4.80 -7.68
CA GLY A 214 17.12 -5.86 -6.79
C GLY A 214 16.00 -5.39 -5.83
N GLN A 215 16.06 -4.15 -5.31
CA GLN A 215 15.01 -3.60 -4.46
C GLN A 215 13.70 -3.44 -5.25
N TRP A 216 13.76 -2.90 -6.47
CA TRP A 216 12.63 -2.81 -7.38
C TRP A 216 12.06 -4.19 -7.73
N TRP A 217 12.95 -5.16 -8.06
CA TRP A 217 12.52 -6.53 -8.35
C TRP A 217 11.74 -7.16 -7.21
N TRP A 218 12.29 -7.09 -6.00
CA TRP A 218 11.64 -7.67 -4.82
C TRP A 218 10.37 -6.92 -4.42
N ARG A 219 10.28 -5.60 -4.66
CA ARG A 219 9.05 -4.85 -4.51
C ARG A 219 7.98 -5.38 -5.48
N ALA A 220 8.32 -5.62 -6.73
CA ALA A 220 7.41 -6.20 -7.72
C ALA A 220 6.99 -7.65 -7.37
N VAL A 221 7.91 -8.47 -6.80
CA VAL A 221 7.56 -9.81 -6.28
C VAL A 221 6.54 -9.69 -5.14
N ARG A 222 6.75 -8.77 -4.19
CA ARG A 222 5.77 -8.53 -3.11
C ARG A 222 4.44 -8.03 -3.66
N GLY A 223 4.46 -7.17 -4.67
CA GLY A 223 3.27 -6.72 -5.37
C GLY A 223 2.48 -7.88 -5.98
N GLY A 224 3.14 -8.77 -6.73
CA GLY A 224 2.51 -9.96 -7.31
C GLY A 224 1.93 -10.92 -6.25
N PHE A 225 2.62 -11.09 -5.12
CA PHE A 225 2.12 -11.85 -3.98
C PHE A 225 0.84 -11.20 -3.42
N GLY A 226 0.86 -9.89 -3.17
CA GLY A 226 -0.27 -9.12 -2.66
C GLY A 226 -1.46 -9.13 -3.63
N TYR A 227 -1.22 -9.04 -4.95
CA TYR A 227 -2.31 -9.16 -5.95
C TYR A 227 -3.05 -10.50 -5.86
N ALA A 228 -2.30 -11.59 -5.73
CA ALA A 228 -2.93 -12.90 -5.60
C ALA A 228 -3.64 -13.08 -4.25
N GLN A 229 -3.04 -12.62 -3.16
CA GLN A 229 -3.58 -12.73 -1.81
C GLN A 229 -4.83 -11.87 -1.62
N ALA A 230 -4.79 -10.58 -1.98
CA ALA A 230 -5.95 -9.68 -1.91
C ALA A 230 -7.04 -10.07 -2.93
N GLY A 231 -6.64 -10.57 -4.11
CA GLY A 231 -7.58 -11.12 -5.09
C GLY A 231 -8.38 -12.30 -4.56
N ASP A 232 -7.74 -13.23 -3.85
CA ASP A 232 -8.40 -14.35 -3.21
C ASP A 232 -9.27 -13.90 -2.02
N ALA A 233 -8.78 -13.00 -1.19
CA ALA A 233 -9.51 -12.46 -0.03
C ALA A 233 -10.81 -11.73 -0.45
N THR A 234 -10.81 -11.09 -1.62
CA THR A 234 -11.96 -10.35 -2.17
C THR A 234 -12.75 -11.12 -3.23
N ALA A 235 -12.48 -12.40 -3.43
CA ALA A 235 -13.05 -13.18 -4.53
C ALA A 235 -14.58 -13.21 -4.54
N THR A 236 -15.22 -13.11 -3.37
CA THR A 236 -16.68 -13.12 -3.17
C THR A 236 -17.31 -11.73 -3.16
N LEU A 237 -16.51 -10.67 -3.16
CA LEU A 237 -17.03 -9.31 -3.20
C LEU A 237 -17.53 -8.93 -4.61
N PRO A 238 -18.46 -7.97 -4.73
CA PRO A 238 -18.99 -7.54 -6.02
C PRO A 238 -17.90 -7.08 -7.02
N GLN A 239 -16.81 -6.52 -6.51
CA GLN A 239 -15.69 -6.04 -7.30
C GLN A 239 -14.37 -6.66 -6.79
N PRO A 240 -14.05 -7.89 -7.18
CA PRO A 240 -12.81 -8.55 -6.77
C PRO A 240 -11.57 -7.82 -7.26
N LEU A 241 -10.57 -7.73 -6.39
CA LEU A 241 -9.32 -7.02 -6.69
C LEU A 241 -8.38 -7.85 -7.58
N TYR A 242 -7.55 -7.17 -8.34
CA TYR A 242 -6.32 -7.65 -9.00
C TYR A 242 -6.45 -8.87 -9.93
N ARG A 243 -7.65 -9.29 -10.31
CA ARG A 243 -7.83 -10.41 -11.28
C ARG A 243 -7.16 -10.13 -12.62
N ALA A 244 -7.21 -8.87 -13.06
CA ALA A 244 -6.58 -8.48 -14.32
C ALA A 244 -5.06 -8.44 -14.22
N GLU A 245 -4.51 -7.99 -13.08
CA GLU A 245 -3.09 -7.93 -12.78
C GLU A 245 -2.48 -9.32 -12.77
N VAL A 246 -3.09 -10.25 -12.03
CA VAL A 246 -2.68 -11.66 -11.97
C VAL A 246 -2.74 -12.31 -13.36
N ARG A 247 -3.82 -12.08 -14.14
CA ARG A 247 -3.93 -12.63 -15.50
C ARG A 247 -2.87 -12.04 -16.44
N ARG A 248 -2.61 -10.73 -16.35
CA ARG A 248 -1.56 -10.08 -17.16
C ARG A 248 -0.18 -10.62 -16.83
N ALA A 249 0.16 -10.77 -15.54
CA ALA A 249 1.43 -11.37 -15.13
C ALA A 249 1.55 -12.82 -15.65
N ALA A 250 0.51 -13.63 -15.46
CA ALA A 250 0.48 -15.01 -15.96
C ALA A 250 0.60 -15.12 -17.48
N PHE A 251 -0.07 -14.23 -18.24
CA PHE A 251 -0.01 -14.22 -19.70
C PHE A 251 1.38 -13.83 -20.20
N TRP A 252 1.90 -12.66 -19.78
CA TRP A 252 3.13 -12.11 -20.33
C TRP A 252 4.39 -12.86 -19.89
N ALA A 253 4.45 -13.34 -18.65
CA ALA A 253 5.63 -14.01 -18.09
C ALA A 253 5.48 -15.54 -18.04
N GLY A 254 4.32 -16.10 -18.30
CA GLY A 254 4.06 -17.53 -18.24
C GLY A 254 3.56 -18.09 -19.58
N VAL A 255 2.30 -17.81 -19.93
CA VAL A 255 1.63 -18.45 -21.08
C VAL A 255 2.33 -18.14 -22.40
N LEU A 256 2.63 -16.87 -22.67
CA LEU A 256 3.25 -16.47 -23.95
C LEU A 256 4.64 -17.09 -24.15
N PRO A 257 5.58 -17.04 -23.17
CA PRO A 257 6.85 -17.75 -23.31
C PRO A 257 6.69 -19.28 -23.43
N PHE A 258 5.77 -19.88 -22.67
CA PHE A 258 5.51 -21.32 -22.74
C PHE A 258 5.03 -21.74 -24.14
N VAL A 259 4.04 -21.03 -24.71
CA VAL A 259 3.55 -21.30 -26.06
C VAL A 259 4.67 -21.11 -27.10
N ALA A 260 5.50 -20.10 -26.96
CA ALA A 260 6.63 -19.88 -27.84
C ALA A 260 7.63 -21.05 -27.83
N VAL A 261 7.93 -21.60 -26.66
CA VAL A 261 8.78 -22.80 -26.51
C VAL A 261 8.15 -24.02 -27.18
N VAL A 262 6.86 -24.26 -26.96
CA VAL A 262 6.14 -25.37 -27.60
C VAL A 262 6.16 -25.25 -29.14
N LEU A 263 5.86 -24.05 -29.67
CA LEU A 263 5.90 -23.79 -31.10
C LEU A 263 7.32 -23.91 -31.66
N ALA A 264 8.33 -23.51 -30.90
CA ALA A 264 9.72 -23.66 -31.29
C ALA A 264 10.14 -25.13 -31.43
N MET A 265 9.65 -25.98 -30.54
CA MET A 265 9.92 -27.43 -30.56
C MET A 265 9.16 -28.17 -31.69
N LEU A 266 7.92 -27.76 -31.94
CA LEU A 266 7.04 -28.49 -32.87
C LEU A 266 7.10 -27.99 -34.31
N ILE A 267 7.46 -26.70 -34.50
CA ILE A 267 7.38 -26.05 -35.81
C ILE A 267 8.74 -25.48 -36.23
N HIS A 268 9.23 -24.45 -35.55
CA HIS A 268 10.47 -23.78 -35.93
C HIS A 268 11.07 -22.95 -34.76
N PRO A 269 12.41 -22.99 -34.52
CA PRO A 269 13.06 -22.25 -33.43
C PRO A 269 12.82 -20.74 -33.40
N ALA A 270 12.52 -20.13 -34.55
CA ALA A 270 12.21 -18.71 -34.68
C ALA A 270 11.03 -18.25 -33.79
N PHE A 271 10.14 -19.16 -33.38
CA PHE A 271 9.05 -18.83 -32.47
C PHE A 271 9.53 -18.36 -31.08
N LEU A 272 10.77 -18.64 -30.68
CA LEU A 272 11.37 -18.05 -29.46
C LEU A 272 11.51 -16.52 -29.53
N LEU A 273 11.47 -15.91 -30.70
CA LEU A 273 11.45 -14.46 -30.86
C LEU A 273 10.07 -13.85 -30.59
N LEU A 274 8.99 -14.64 -30.59
CA LEU A 274 7.63 -14.15 -30.42
C LEU A 274 7.42 -13.38 -29.11
N PRO A 275 7.84 -13.87 -27.94
CA PRO A 275 7.69 -13.11 -26.69
C PRO A 275 8.49 -11.81 -26.69
N VAL A 276 9.67 -11.81 -27.29
CA VAL A 276 10.54 -10.63 -27.41
C VAL A 276 9.88 -9.57 -28.29
N ALA A 277 9.40 -9.97 -29.47
CA ALA A 277 8.71 -9.07 -30.40
C ALA A 277 7.40 -8.51 -29.79
N ALA A 278 6.60 -9.37 -29.14
CA ALA A 278 5.38 -8.95 -28.45
C ALA A 278 5.66 -7.98 -27.29
N PHE A 279 6.70 -8.26 -26.49
CA PHE A 279 7.16 -7.36 -25.41
C PHE A 279 7.57 -6.00 -25.99
N ALA A 280 8.42 -5.99 -27.03
CA ALA A 280 8.87 -4.75 -27.67
C ALA A 280 7.69 -3.95 -28.24
N ALA A 281 6.78 -4.61 -28.94
CA ALA A 281 5.58 -3.97 -29.49
C ALA A 281 4.70 -3.36 -28.40
N GLN A 282 4.54 -4.06 -27.25
CA GLN A 282 3.77 -3.56 -26.14
C GLN A 282 4.45 -2.35 -25.46
N VAL A 283 5.78 -2.39 -25.28
CA VAL A 283 6.55 -1.24 -24.76
C VAL A 283 6.38 -0.04 -25.68
N VAL A 284 6.55 -0.20 -27.01
CA VAL A 284 6.33 0.86 -27.99
C VAL A 284 4.91 1.42 -27.88
N ARG A 285 3.90 0.56 -27.86
CA ARG A 285 2.49 0.97 -27.74
C ARG A 285 2.22 1.78 -26.49
N MET A 286 2.77 1.35 -25.35
CA MET A 286 2.60 2.06 -24.07
C MET A 286 3.33 3.40 -24.05
N ALA A 287 4.56 3.44 -24.56
CA ALA A 287 5.38 4.64 -24.61
C ALA A 287 4.74 5.73 -25.49
N LEU A 288 4.13 5.35 -26.62
CA LEU A 288 3.50 6.30 -27.55
C LEU A 288 2.13 6.80 -27.05
N ARG A 289 1.40 6.02 -26.24
CA ARG A 289 0.05 6.39 -25.75
C ARG A 289 0.05 7.15 -24.44
N GLY A 290 1.18 7.20 -23.73
CA GLY A 290 1.20 7.57 -22.31
C GLY A 290 1.14 9.06 -21.96
N GLY A 291 1.13 10.01 -22.95
CA GLY A 291 1.07 11.46 -22.66
C GLY A 291 2.22 12.02 -21.78
N ARG A 292 3.23 11.23 -21.48
CA ARG A 292 4.37 11.55 -20.60
C ARG A 292 5.56 12.10 -21.40
N PRO A 293 6.50 12.83 -20.75
CA PRO A 293 7.77 13.20 -21.39
C PRO A 293 8.45 11.97 -22.02
N ARG A 294 8.95 12.09 -23.25
CA ARG A 294 9.40 10.94 -24.05
C ARG A 294 10.34 9.98 -23.31
N GLY A 295 11.38 10.49 -22.64
CA GLY A 295 12.35 9.65 -21.92
C GLY A 295 11.71 8.82 -20.78
N MET A 296 10.77 9.40 -20.04
CA MET A 296 10.07 8.71 -18.96
C MET A 296 8.99 7.75 -19.47
N ALA A 297 8.32 8.07 -20.59
CA ALA A 297 7.34 7.19 -21.22
C ALA A 297 7.95 5.82 -21.56
N TRP A 298 9.14 5.83 -22.17
CA TRP A 298 9.86 4.60 -22.52
C TRP A 298 10.31 3.80 -21.29
N ARG A 299 10.91 4.48 -20.31
CA ARG A 299 11.33 3.82 -19.05
C ARG A 299 10.14 3.21 -18.31
N HIS A 300 9.06 3.96 -18.15
CA HIS A 300 7.84 3.47 -17.53
C HIS A 300 7.27 2.26 -18.26
N ALA A 301 7.12 2.32 -19.58
CA ALA A 301 6.62 1.23 -20.39
C ALA A 301 7.49 -0.03 -20.26
N PHE A 302 8.82 0.12 -20.34
CA PHE A 302 9.77 -0.99 -20.20
C PHE A 302 9.66 -1.65 -18.83
N PHE A 303 9.73 -0.88 -17.74
CA PHE A 303 9.67 -1.43 -16.38
C PHE A 303 8.29 -2.00 -16.04
N THR A 304 7.20 -1.41 -16.55
CA THR A 304 5.84 -1.98 -16.39
C THR A 304 5.72 -3.35 -17.05
N MET A 305 6.33 -3.54 -18.20
CA MET A 305 6.35 -4.84 -18.88
C MET A 305 7.30 -5.83 -18.19
N LEU A 306 8.49 -5.38 -17.80
CA LEU A 306 9.46 -6.20 -17.09
C LEU A 306 8.91 -6.68 -15.74
N ALA A 307 8.12 -5.85 -15.05
CA ALA A 307 7.48 -6.19 -13.78
C ALA A 307 6.60 -7.44 -13.86
N LYS A 308 6.10 -7.82 -15.05
CA LYS A 308 5.27 -9.04 -15.19
C LYS A 308 6.00 -10.31 -14.79
N VAL A 309 7.33 -10.33 -14.89
CA VAL A 309 8.16 -11.49 -14.48
C VAL A 309 8.22 -11.62 -12.95
N PRO A 310 8.70 -10.62 -12.18
CA PRO A 310 8.68 -10.70 -10.72
C PRO A 310 7.25 -10.71 -10.13
N GLU A 311 6.26 -10.08 -10.75
CA GLU A 311 4.86 -10.21 -10.34
C GLU A 311 4.38 -11.65 -10.42
N LEU A 312 4.65 -12.36 -11.53
CA LEU A 312 4.31 -13.79 -11.66
C LEU A 312 5.05 -14.64 -10.62
N GLN A 313 6.32 -14.34 -10.36
CA GLN A 313 7.07 -15.00 -9.29
C GLN A 313 6.37 -14.84 -7.94
N GLY A 314 5.85 -13.65 -7.64
CA GLY A 314 5.07 -13.36 -6.42
C GLY A 314 3.77 -14.17 -6.36
N VAL A 315 3.00 -14.18 -7.46
CA VAL A 315 1.77 -14.99 -7.58
C VAL A 315 2.03 -16.47 -7.32
N ILE A 316 3.09 -17.02 -7.91
CA ILE A 316 3.47 -18.44 -7.73
C ILE A 316 3.86 -18.69 -6.25
N ARG A 317 4.61 -17.79 -5.63
CA ARG A 317 4.99 -17.91 -4.20
C ARG A 317 3.76 -17.94 -3.30
N TYR A 318 2.80 -17.04 -3.52
CA TYR A 318 1.54 -17.04 -2.78
C TYR A 318 0.78 -18.37 -2.93
N ARG A 319 0.59 -18.84 -4.17
CA ARG A 319 -0.13 -20.11 -4.44
C ARG A 319 0.54 -21.30 -3.75
N ARG A 320 1.87 -21.37 -3.78
CA ARG A 320 2.64 -22.41 -3.08
C ARG A 320 2.48 -22.33 -1.56
N ALA A 321 2.57 -21.14 -0.98
CA ALA A 321 2.38 -20.93 0.46
C ALA A 321 0.97 -21.34 0.90
N ARG A 322 -0.06 -20.97 0.14
CA ARG A 322 -1.44 -21.35 0.40
C ARG A 322 -1.64 -22.87 0.38
N GLN A 323 -1.06 -23.57 -0.60
CA GLN A 323 -1.13 -25.02 -0.69
C GLN A 323 -0.43 -25.71 0.49
N ALA A 324 0.73 -25.21 0.91
CA ALA A 324 1.45 -25.74 2.07
C ALA A 324 0.61 -25.60 3.36
N THR A 325 -0.04 -24.44 3.57
CA THR A 325 -0.89 -24.20 4.75
C THR A 325 -2.15 -25.08 4.71
N SER A 326 -2.78 -25.28 3.55
CA SER A 326 -3.95 -26.17 3.41
C SER A 326 -3.59 -27.63 3.64
N ALA A 327 -2.39 -28.07 3.25
CA ALA A 327 -1.92 -29.44 3.48
C ALA A 327 -1.69 -29.75 4.97
N ILE A 328 -1.38 -28.74 5.80
CA ILE A 328 -1.22 -28.89 7.25
C ILE A 328 -2.57 -28.98 7.97
N THR A 329 -3.62 -28.37 7.42
CA THR A 329 -4.96 -28.33 8.03
C THR A 329 -5.75 -29.64 7.82
N TYR A 330 -5.30 -30.52 6.94
CA TYR A 330 -5.91 -31.82 6.65
C TYR A 330 -5.19 -33.01 7.31
N LYS A 331 -4.28 -32.77 8.22
CA LYS A 331 -3.69 -33.79 9.10
C LYS A 331 -4.11 -33.53 10.55
#